data_a0edd85877a59c36c37b315c01e59670
#
_entry.id   a0edd85877a59c36c37b315c01e59670
#
_cell.length_a   1.000
_cell.length_b   1.000
_cell.length_c   1.000
_cell.angle_alpha   90.00
_cell.angle_beta   90.00
_cell.angle_gamma   90.00
#
_symmetry.space_group_name_H-M   'P 1'
#
loop_
_entity.id
_entity.type
_entity.pdbx_description
1 polymer ?
#
loop_
_entity_poly.entity_id
_entity_poly.type
_entity_poly.pdbx_seq_one_letter_code
_entity_poly.pdbx_strand_id
1 'polypeptide(L)'
;MSASIRFASPRLAAALIDLDGTMIDTVDDFTAALNAMLARIGAPGTQRDEVMHYVGKGSENLIVQVLKPRLAEAEAQARFDEALAIYQAEYATINGRHTRLYPDVEAGLAAMRAAGLALACVTNKPHRFALELLAQYRLDGYFGVVLGGDSLPRKKPDPLPMLTACQRLGVEPALAVAIGDSENDALAGRAAGLATLTVPYGYNHGKAIQTINSDGIVDSLFEAAQVITAHNAVERTL
;
A
#
# COMPACT_ATOMS: atom_id res chain seq x y z
N MET A 1 20.77 2.28 18.54
CA MET A 1 20.71 3.74 18.24
C MET A 1 20.28 3.83 16.77
N SER A 2 19.03 4.15 16.51
CA SER A 2 18.55 4.36 15.15
C SER A 2 19.28 5.56 14.55
N ALA A 3 19.94 5.38 13.40
CA ALA A 3 20.50 6.52 12.67
C ALA A 3 19.37 7.53 12.44
N SER A 4 19.57 8.80 12.72
CA SER A 4 18.53 9.82 12.54
C SER A 4 18.21 9.92 11.05
N ILE A 5 16.99 9.50 10.69
CA ILE A 5 16.48 9.64 9.32
C ILE A 5 16.43 11.13 8.98
N ARG A 6 17.02 11.51 7.86
CA ARG A 6 17.02 12.91 7.36
C ARG A 6 16.42 12.94 5.97
N PHE A 7 15.56 13.91 5.72
CA PHE A 7 14.99 14.15 4.41
C PHE A 7 15.72 15.31 3.73
N ALA A 8 15.77 15.28 2.40
CA ALA A 8 16.38 16.36 1.61
C ALA A 8 15.55 17.66 1.65
N SER A 9 14.23 17.53 1.83
CA SER A 9 13.33 18.67 1.94
C SER A 9 13.49 19.35 3.31
N PRO A 10 13.42 20.68 3.40
CA PRO A 10 13.47 21.38 4.68
C PRO A 10 12.25 21.12 5.55
N ARG A 11 11.10 20.79 4.97
CA ARG A 11 9.86 20.52 5.69
C ARG A 11 8.96 19.59 4.90
N LEU A 12 8.31 18.65 5.60
CA LEU A 12 7.27 17.81 5.02
C LEU A 12 5.88 18.34 5.40
N ALA A 13 5.00 18.43 4.42
CA ALA A 13 3.63 18.96 4.53
C ALA A 13 2.56 17.92 4.24
N ALA A 14 2.91 16.77 3.62
CA ALA A 14 1.96 15.70 3.34
C ALA A 14 2.61 14.32 3.54
N ALA A 15 1.77 13.32 3.87
CA ALA A 15 2.13 11.91 3.86
C ALA A 15 1.15 11.12 2.96
N LEU A 16 1.70 10.36 2.01
CA LEU A 16 1.00 9.48 1.09
C LEU A 16 1.24 8.04 1.53
N ILE A 17 0.21 7.36 2.00
CA ILE A 17 0.32 6.11 2.74
C ILE A 17 -0.34 4.99 1.95
N ASP A 18 0.33 3.84 1.80
CA ASP A 18 -0.26 2.63 1.23
C ASP A 18 -1.24 1.98 2.21
N LEU A 19 -2.06 1.05 1.71
CA LEU A 19 -3.11 0.39 2.48
C LEU A 19 -2.73 -1.04 2.86
N ASP A 20 -2.65 -1.94 1.84
CA ASP A 20 -2.43 -3.37 2.05
C ASP A 20 -0.97 -3.63 2.46
N GLY A 21 -0.74 -4.21 3.63
CA GLY A 21 0.61 -4.44 4.17
C GLY A 21 1.22 -3.25 4.91
N THR A 22 0.59 -2.08 4.82
CA THR A 22 1.08 -0.86 5.48
C THR A 22 0.16 -0.41 6.62
N MET A 23 -1.13 -0.24 6.35
CA MET A 23 -2.13 0.09 7.37
C MET A 23 -2.91 -1.14 7.81
N ILE A 24 -3.21 -2.04 6.89
CA ILE A 24 -4.08 -3.20 7.13
C ILE A 24 -3.40 -4.47 6.62
N ASP A 25 -3.36 -5.51 7.47
CA ASP A 25 -3.03 -6.88 7.06
C ASP A 25 -4.26 -7.47 6.38
N THR A 26 -4.17 -7.64 5.07
CA THR A 26 -5.28 -8.07 4.20
C THR A 26 -5.03 -9.41 3.52
N VAL A 27 -3.89 -10.05 3.78
CA VAL A 27 -3.47 -11.25 3.06
C VAL A 27 -4.42 -12.44 3.27
N ASP A 28 -5.07 -12.53 4.43
CA ASP A 28 -6.00 -13.63 4.71
C ASP A 28 -7.29 -13.49 3.87
N ASP A 29 -7.78 -12.26 3.62
CA ASP A 29 -8.89 -12.02 2.69
C ASP A 29 -8.51 -12.38 1.25
N PHE A 30 -7.30 -11.99 0.80
CA PHE A 30 -6.81 -12.37 -0.52
C PHE A 30 -6.71 -13.89 -0.65
N THR A 31 -6.18 -14.57 0.38
CA THR A 31 -6.04 -16.03 0.38
C THR A 31 -7.40 -16.72 0.31
N ALA A 32 -8.37 -16.26 1.07
CA ALA A 32 -9.74 -16.81 1.06
C ALA A 32 -10.40 -16.64 -0.31
N ALA A 33 -10.36 -15.43 -0.89
CA ALA A 33 -10.96 -15.16 -2.20
C ALA A 33 -10.28 -15.93 -3.34
N LEU A 34 -8.94 -16.05 -3.30
CA LEU A 34 -8.18 -16.85 -4.25
C LEU A 34 -8.53 -18.33 -4.16
N ASN A 35 -8.65 -18.88 -2.95
CA ASN A 35 -9.04 -20.27 -2.77
C ASN A 35 -10.47 -20.54 -3.25
N ALA A 36 -11.40 -19.63 -3.04
CA ALA A 36 -12.74 -19.72 -3.58
C ALA A 36 -12.73 -19.70 -5.12
N MET A 37 -11.97 -18.81 -5.72
CA MET A 37 -11.77 -18.75 -7.18
C MET A 37 -11.13 -20.03 -7.73
N LEU A 38 -10.03 -20.49 -7.13
CA LEU A 38 -9.30 -21.70 -7.57
C LEU A 38 -10.19 -22.95 -7.50
N ALA A 39 -11.00 -23.11 -6.43
CA ALA A 39 -11.94 -24.21 -6.31
C ALA A 39 -12.99 -24.20 -7.44
N ARG A 40 -13.51 -23.01 -7.82
CA ARG A 40 -14.49 -22.87 -8.90
C ARG A 40 -13.93 -23.19 -10.28
N ILE A 41 -12.64 -22.95 -10.50
CA ILE A 41 -11.98 -23.32 -11.75
C ILE A 41 -11.35 -24.72 -11.71
N GLY A 42 -11.51 -25.49 -10.62
CA GLY A 42 -10.97 -26.84 -10.48
C GLY A 42 -9.45 -26.90 -10.33
N ALA A 43 -8.81 -25.83 -9.89
CA ALA A 43 -7.36 -25.75 -9.68
C ALA A 43 -6.98 -25.96 -8.21
N PRO A 44 -5.75 -26.45 -7.91
CA PRO A 44 -5.26 -26.58 -6.54
C PRO A 44 -5.25 -25.25 -5.78
N GLY A 45 -5.53 -25.28 -4.48
CA GLY A 45 -5.55 -24.10 -3.62
C GLY A 45 -4.19 -23.44 -3.43
N THR A 46 -4.20 -22.26 -2.79
CA THR A 46 -3.01 -21.48 -2.42
C THR A 46 -2.89 -21.34 -0.90
N GLN A 47 -1.72 -20.97 -0.41
CA GLN A 47 -1.43 -20.74 1.00
C GLN A 47 -1.10 -19.27 1.24
N ARG A 48 -1.30 -18.80 2.48
CA ARG A 48 -1.03 -17.42 2.90
C ARG A 48 0.38 -16.94 2.50
N ASP A 49 1.39 -17.76 2.78
CA ASP A 49 2.79 -17.39 2.50
C ASP A 49 3.08 -17.23 1.00
N GLU A 50 2.43 -18.03 0.15
CA GLU A 50 2.50 -17.88 -1.30
C GLU A 50 1.86 -16.56 -1.75
N VAL A 51 0.68 -16.25 -1.21
CA VAL A 51 -0.07 -15.03 -1.55
C VAL A 51 0.70 -13.77 -1.15
N MET A 52 1.37 -13.75 0.00
CA MET A 52 2.21 -12.63 0.45
C MET A 52 3.28 -12.23 -0.58
N HIS A 53 3.80 -13.17 -1.37
CA HIS A 53 4.78 -12.88 -2.42
C HIS A 53 4.16 -12.19 -3.66
N TYR A 54 2.85 -12.26 -3.84
CA TYR A 54 2.16 -11.78 -5.03
C TYR A 54 1.37 -10.50 -4.83
N VAL A 55 1.05 -10.15 -3.57
CA VAL A 55 0.29 -8.95 -3.21
C VAL A 55 1.08 -7.66 -3.53
N GLY A 56 0.37 -6.57 -3.82
CA GLY A 56 0.94 -5.23 -3.99
C GLY A 56 1.01 -4.73 -5.44
N LYS A 57 0.74 -5.58 -6.45
CA LYS A 57 0.76 -5.20 -7.88
C LYS A 57 -0.61 -5.15 -8.54
N GLY A 58 -1.68 -5.20 -7.74
CA GLY A 58 -3.08 -5.19 -8.19
C GLY A 58 -3.62 -6.59 -8.49
N SER A 59 -4.96 -6.66 -8.65
CA SER A 59 -5.69 -7.92 -8.77
C SER A 59 -5.29 -8.73 -9.99
N GLU A 60 -5.08 -8.08 -11.14
CA GLU A 60 -4.71 -8.77 -12.39
C GLU A 60 -3.38 -9.50 -12.25
N ASN A 61 -2.36 -8.82 -11.69
CA ASN A 61 -1.08 -9.45 -11.44
C ASN A 61 -1.20 -10.60 -10.43
N LEU A 62 -2.00 -10.42 -9.37
CA LEU A 62 -2.22 -11.45 -8.37
C LEU A 62 -2.78 -12.73 -9.00
N ILE A 63 -3.79 -12.63 -9.87
CA ILE A 63 -4.38 -13.76 -10.58
C ILE A 63 -3.35 -14.44 -11.50
N VAL A 64 -2.59 -13.67 -12.29
CA VAL A 64 -1.53 -14.23 -13.15
C VAL A 64 -0.52 -15.04 -12.32
N GLN A 65 -0.04 -14.49 -11.19
CA GLN A 65 0.96 -15.18 -10.37
C GLN A 65 0.41 -16.45 -9.72
N VAL A 66 -0.85 -16.45 -9.30
CA VAL A 66 -1.50 -17.62 -8.68
C VAL A 66 -1.81 -18.73 -9.70
N LEU A 67 -2.21 -18.38 -10.92
CA LEU A 67 -2.50 -19.36 -11.97
C LEU A 67 -1.23 -20.02 -12.55
N LYS A 68 -0.14 -19.25 -12.67
CA LYS A 68 1.10 -19.70 -13.31
C LYS A 68 1.68 -21.03 -12.80
N PRO A 69 1.75 -21.33 -11.49
CA PRO A 69 2.23 -22.63 -11.00
C PRO A 69 1.18 -23.76 -11.07
N ARG A 70 -0.07 -23.46 -11.43
CA ARG A 70 -1.22 -24.39 -11.35
C ARG A 70 -1.74 -24.85 -12.70
N LEU A 71 -1.57 -24.06 -13.75
CA LEU A 71 -2.08 -24.33 -15.09
C LEU A 71 -0.97 -24.18 -16.12
N ALA A 72 -1.10 -24.87 -17.25
CA ALA A 72 -0.24 -24.62 -18.40
C ALA A 72 -0.46 -23.17 -18.89
N GLU A 73 0.58 -22.54 -19.45
CA GLU A 73 0.56 -21.13 -19.83
C GLU A 73 -0.65 -20.77 -20.75
N ALA A 74 -0.90 -21.58 -21.76
CA ALA A 74 -2.03 -21.38 -22.69
C ALA A 74 -3.39 -21.48 -21.96
N GLU A 75 -3.53 -22.40 -21.02
CA GLU A 75 -4.75 -22.56 -20.21
C GLU A 75 -4.91 -21.41 -19.24
N ALA A 76 -3.84 -21.01 -18.54
CA ALA A 76 -3.88 -19.86 -17.62
C ALA A 76 -4.30 -18.58 -18.35
N GLN A 77 -3.80 -18.36 -19.56
CA GLN A 77 -4.18 -17.22 -20.39
C GLN A 77 -5.63 -17.30 -20.85
N ALA A 78 -6.09 -18.46 -21.31
CA ALA A 78 -7.48 -18.65 -21.76
C ALA A 78 -8.51 -18.48 -20.63
N ARG A 79 -8.14 -18.78 -19.39
CA ARG A 79 -9.02 -18.70 -18.21
C ARG A 79 -8.85 -17.43 -17.38
N PHE A 80 -7.97 -16.52 -17.78
CA PHE A 80 -7.65 -15.32 -17.00
C PHE A 80 -8.88 -14.46 -16.70
N ASP A 81 -9.69 -14.12 -17.71
CA ASP A 81 -10.86 -13.26 -17.55
C ASP A 81 -11.93 -13.91 -16.66
N GLU A 82 -12.15 -15.22 -16.83
CA GLU A 82 -13.04 -16.02 -15.96
C GLU A 82 -12.54 -15.99 -14.51
N ALA A 83 -11.26 -16.28 -14.29
CA ALA A 83 -10.67 -16.30 -12.95
C ALA A 83 -10.70 -14.93 -12.28
N LEU A 84 -10.38 -13.87 -13.02
CA LEU A 84 -10.44 -12.49 -12.51
C LEU A 84 -11.87 -12.10 -12.10
N ALA A 85 -12.87 -12.40 -12.94
CA ALA A 85 -14.27 -12.12 -12.63
C ALA A 85 -14.75 -12.88 -11.39
N ILE A 86 -14.42 -14.18 -11.27
CA ILE A 86 -14.73 -14.98 -10.09
C ILE A 86 -14.07 -14.41 -8.85
N TYR A 87 -12.74 -14.13 -8.92
CA TYR A 87 -12.01 -13.55 -7.81
C TYR A 87 -12.62 -12.24 -7.33
N GLN A 88 -12.96 -11.33 -8.24
CA GLN A 88 -13.56 -10.04 -7.88
C GLN A 88 -14.92 -10.20 -7.19
N ALA A 89 -15.73 -11.16 -7.65
CA ALA A 89 -17.02 -11.46 -7.04
C ALA A 89 -16.85 -12.05 -5.63
N GLU A 90 -15.93 -13.01 -5.45
CA GLU A 90 -15.63 -13.60 -4.14
C GLU A 90 -15.02 -12.56 -3.20
N TYR A 91 -14.05 -11.77 -3.69
CA TYR A 91 -13.41 -10.72 -2.89
C TYR A 91 -14.41 -9.66 -2.41
N ALA A 92 -15.39 -9.29 -3.23
CA ALA A 92 -16.45 -8.36 -2.84
C ALA A 92 -17.27 -8.83 -1.63
N THR A 93 -17.36 -10.15 -1.39
CA THR A 93 -18.06 -10.72 -0.23
C THR A 93 -17.14 -10.89 0.99
N ILE A 94 -15.82 -10.90 0.78
CA ILE A 94 -14.82 -11.24 1.80
C ILE A 94 -14.11 -9.98 2.33
N ASN A 95 -13.99 -8.93 1.51
CA ASN A 95 -13.24 -7.72 1.84
C ASN A 95 -13.53 -7.19 3.25
N GLY A 96 -12.54 -7.24 4.13
CA GLY A 96 -12.64 -6.81 5.52
C GLY A 96 -13.03 -7.88 6.54
N ARG A 97 -13.24 -9.16 6.13
CA ARG A 97 -13.68 -10.22 7.06
C ARG A 97 -12.55 -10.82 7.89
N HIS A 98 -11.37 -10.94 7.32
CA HIS A 98 -10.19 -11.55 7.97
C HIS A 98 -9.03 -10.57 8.09
N THR A 99 -9.30 -9.29 7.89
CA THR A 99 -8.31 -8.22 7.97
C THR A 99 -8.12 -7.74 9.40
N ARG A 100 -6.98 -7.07 9.66
CA ARG A 100 -6.71 -6.39 10.93
C ARG A 100 -5.81 -5.18 10.70
N LEU A 101 -5.97 -4.15 11.52
CA LEU A 101 -5.02 -3.04 11.55
C LEU A 101 -3.66 -3.52 12.06
N TYR A 102 -2.60 -3.02 11.46
CA TYR A 102 -1.30 -3.11 12.10
C TYR A 102 -1.24 -2.25 13.37
N PRO A 103 -0.34 -2.58 14.32
CA PRO A 103 -0.17 -1.77 15.52
C PRO A 103 0.10 -0.29 15.19
N ASP A 104 -0.40 0.60 16.03
CA ASP A 104 -0.13 2.04 16.00
C ASP A 104 -0.57 2.79 14.72
N VAL A 105 -1.37 2.18 13.84
CA VAL A 105 -1.85 2.84 12.62
C VAL A 105 -2.68 4.08 12.95
N GLU A 106 -3.72 3.94 13.78
CA GLU A 106 -4.59 5.06 14.13
C GLU A 106 -3.82 6.15 14.89
N ALA A 107 -2.95 5.76 15.83
CA ALA A 107 -2.10 6.69 16.56
C ALA A 107 -1.15 7.46 15.63
N GLY A 108 -0.56 6.78 14.64
CA GLY A 108 0.30 7.38 13.63
C GLY A 108 -0.42 8.38 12.75
N LEU A 109 -1.60 8.02 12.23
CA LEU A 109 -2.43 8.91 11.42
C LEU A 109 -2.88 10.14 12.22
N ALA A 110 -3.31 9.95 13.47
CA ALA A 110 -3.70 11.04 14.35
C ALA A 110 -2.51 11.99 14.65
N ALA A 111 -1.33 11.44 14.92
CA ALA A 111 -0.12 12.23 15.17
C ALA A 111 0.31 13.03 13.92
N MET A 112 0.27 12.43 12.71
CA MET A 112 0.56 13.14 11.46
C MET A 112 -0.40 14.30 11.23
N ARG A 113 -1.71 14.10 11.44
CA ARG A 113 -2.70 15.18 11.35
C ARG A 113 -2.48 16.27 12.39
N ALA A 114 -2.19 15.90 13.63
CA ALA A 114 -1.89 16.87 14.70
C ALA A 114 -0.63 17.69 14.38
N ALA A 115 0.34 17.12 13.67
CA ALA A 115 1.51 17.83 13.16
C ALA A 115 1.21 18.72 11.93
N GLY A 116 -0.02 18.72 11.42
CA GLY A 116 -0.47 19.56 10.31
C GLY A 116 -0.18 18.99 8.93
N LEU A 117 0.09 17.65 8.81
CA LEU A 117 0.28 17.02 7.51
C LEU A 117 -1.08 16.77 6.84
N ALA A 118 -1.14 17.04 5.54
CA ALA A 118 -2.21 16.55 4.68
C ALA A 118 -1.97 15.06 4.38
N LEU A 119 -3.03 14.22 4.45
CA LEU A 119 -2.88 12.77 4.27
C LEU A 119 -3.60 12.30 3.01
N ALA A 120 -2.97 11.40 2.25
CA ALA A 120 -3.59 10.64 1.18
C ALA A 120 -3.36 9.13 1.39
N CYS A 121 -4.36 8.31 1.00
CA CYS A 121 -4.18 6.89 0.81
C CYS A 121 -3.94 6.61 -0.68
N VAL A 122 -2.79 5.99 -1.02
CA VAL A 122 -2.41 5.68 -2.40
C VAL A 122 -2.07 4.20 -2.51
N THR A 123 -2.99 3.40 -3.04
CA THR A 123 -2.87 1.95 -3.07
C THR A 123 -3.10 1.36 -4.46
N ASN A 124 -2.53 0.17 -4.72
CA ASN A 124 -2.82 -0.61 -5.93
C ASN A 124 -4.09 -1.48 -5.80
N LYS A 125 -4.72 -1.49 -4.62
CA LYS A 125 -6.03 -2.08 -4.41
C LYS A 125 -7.10 -1.34 -5.22
N PRO A 126 -8.11 -2.00 -5.81
CA PRO A 126 -9.22 -1.31 -6.46
C PRO A 126 -9.89 -0.31 -5.51
N HIS A 127 -10.18 0.89 -6.03
CA HIS A 127 -10.63 2.05 -5.24
C HIS A 127 -11.83 1.74 -4.35
N ARG A 128 -12.84 1.05 -4.90
CA ARG A 128 -14.03 0.66 -4.15
C ARG A 128 -13.68 -0.11 -2.88
N PHE A 129 -12.84 -1.15 -3.01
CA PHE A 129 -12.45 -1.98 -1.87
C PHE A 129 -11.58 -1.25 -0.85
N ALA A 130 -10.77 -0.30 -1.32
CA ALA A 130 -9.99 0.56 -0.41
C ALA A 130 -10.91 1.44 0.44
N LEU A 131 -11.93 2.08 -0.16
CA LEU A 131 -12.90 2.89 0.56
C LEU A 131 -13.69 2.09 1.58
N GLU A 132 -14.14 0.88 1.23
CA GLU A 132 -14.87 -0.02 2.12
C GLU A 132 -14.04 -0.37 3.37
N LEU A 133 -12.75 -0.71 3.20
CA LEU A 133 -11.85 -1.02 4.31
C LEU A 133 -11.57 0.21 5.18
N LEU A 134 -11.28 1.35 4.58
CA LEU A 134 -11.04 2.59 5.32
C LEU A 134 -12.26 2.95 6.19
N ALA A 135 -13.46 2.85 5.64
CA ALA A 135 -14.69 3.11 6.37
C ALA A 135 -14.93 2.09 7.50
N GLN A 136 -14.70 0.78 7.24
CA GLN A 136 -14.85 -0.28 8.24
C GLN A 136 -13.96 -0.05 9.47
N TYR A 137 -12.73 0.42 9.24
CA TYR A 137 -11.78 0.73 10.31
C TYR A 137 -11.85 2.19 10.81
N ARG A 138 -12.82 2.99 10.30
CA ARG A 138 -12.99 4.43 10.65
C ARG A 138 -11.74 5.28 10.36
N LEU A 139 -11.02 4.90 9.32
CA LEU A 139 -9.81 5.62 8.87
C LEU A 139 -10.11 6.61 7.74
N ASP A 140 -11.27 6.51 7.09
CA ASP A 140 -11.69 7.36 5.97
C ASP A 140 -11.60 8.87 6.30
N GLY A 141 -11.97 9.26 7.51
CA GLY A 141 -11.90 10.64 7.99
C GLY A 141 -10.49 11.24 8.10
N TYR A 142 -9.42 10.44 7.98
CA TYR A 142 -8.05 10.94 8.01
C TYR A 142 -7.57 11.49 6.66
N PHE A 143 -8.10 10.98 5.54
CA PHE A 143 -7.55 11.20 4.21
C PHE A 143 -8.33 12.25 3.42
N GLY A 144 -7.63 13.29 2.96
CA GLY A 144 -8.18 14.26 2.00
C GLY A 144 -8.27 13.70 0.57
N VAL A 145 -7.46 12.67 0.27
CA VAL A 145 -7.41 12.01 -1.04
C VAL A 145 -7.26 10.50 -0.84
N VAL A 146 -8.05 9.71 -1.59
CA VAL A 146 -7.88 8.26 -1.71
C VAL A 146 -7.76 7.91 -3.19
N LEU A 147 -6.68 7.22 -3.58
CA LEU A 147 -6.43 6.72 -4.93
C LEU A 147 -6.24 5.21 -4.88
N GLY A 148 -7.10 4.49 -5.57
CA GLY A 148 -6.97 3.05 -5.81
C GLY A 148 -6.25 2.73 -7.11
N GLY A 149 -5.95 1.45 -7.34
CA GLY A 149 -5.22 0.97 -8.51
C GLY A 149 -5.93 1.18 -9.85
N ASP A 150 -7.22 1.44 -9.83
CA ASP A 150 -8.11 1.72 -10.97
C ASP A 150 -8.53 3.20 -11.06
N SER A 151 -8.05 4.06 -10.16
CA SER A 151 -8.38 5.49 -10.15
C SER A 151 -7.70 6.27 -11.29
N LEU A 152 -6.60 5.76 -11.83
CA LEU A 152 -5.77 6.40 -12.84
C LEU A 152 -5.30 5.39 -13.89
N PRO A 153 -4.86 5.84 -15.08
CA PRO A 153 -4.38 4.93 -16.14
C PRO A 153 -3.15 4.09 -15.74
N ARG A 154 -2.40 4.52 -14.74
CA ARG A 154 -1.19 3.84 -14.25
C ARG A 154 -1.21 3.79 -12.73
N LYS A 155 -0.69 2.68 -12.18
CA LYS A 155 -0.60 2.39 -10.74
C LYS A 155 0.86 2.31 -10.28
N LYS A 156 1.13 2.28 -8.97
CA LYS A 156 2.49 2.10 -8.43
C LYS A 156 3.13 0.84 -9.04
N PRO A 157 4.40 0.84 -9.47
CA PRO A 157 5.46 1.81 -9.16
C PRO A 157 5.53 3.04 -10.09
N ASP A 158 4.56 3.27 -10.99
CA ASP A 158 4.52 4.52 -11.77
C ASP A 158 4.32 5.72 -10.82
N PRO A 159 4.98 6.86 -11.06
CA PRO A 159 4.85 8.06 -10.22
C PRO A 159 3.49 8.76 -10.31
N LEU A 160 2.69 8.46 -11.33
CA LEU A 160 1.42 9.16 -11.58
C LEU A 160 0.47 9.22 -10.38
N PRO A 161 0.24 8.13 -9.60
CA PRO A 161 -0.61 8.20 -8.42
C PRO A 161 -0.07 9.14 -7.34
N MET A 162 1.25 9.15 -7.11
CA MET A 162 1.88 10.02 -6.11
C MET A 162 1.78 11.48 -6.52
N LEU A 163 2.11 11.82 -7.78
CA LEU A 163 1.98 13.17 -8.33
C LEU A 163 0.53 13.67 -8.27
N THR A 164 -0.43 12.82 -8.64
CA THR A 164 -1.86 13.16 -8.59
C THR A 164 -2.33 13.39 -7.16
N ALA A 165 -1.89 12.59 -6.20
CA ALA A 165 -2.22 12.78 -4.78
C ALA A 165 -1.67 14.11 -4.27
N CYS A 166 -0.40 14.44 -4.55
CA CYS A 166 0.20 15.72 -4.21
C CYS A 166 -0.57 16.89 -4.82
N GLN A 167 -0.89 16.82 -6.11
CA GLN A 167 -1.69 17.85 -6.80
C GLN A 167 -3.05 18.07 -6.14
N ARG A 168 -3.77 16.99 -5.80
CA ARG A 168 -5.10 17.09 -5.15
C ARG A 168 -5.04 17.60 -3.72
N LEU A 169 -3.93 17.34 -3.01
CA LEU A 169 -3.68 17.90 -1.68
C LEU A 169 -3.16 19.34 -1.72
N GLY A 170 -2.78 19.86 -2.89
CA GLY A 170 -2.18 21.20 -3.03
C GLY A 170 -0.77 21.28 -2.43
N VAL A 171 0.00 20.18 -2.47
CA VAL A 171 1.35 20.08 -1.90
C VAL A 171 2.35 19.75 -3.00
N GLU A 172 3.49 20.45 -3.02
CA GLU A 172 4.59 20.13 -3.91
C GLU A 172 5.18 18.75 -3.58
N PRO A 173 5.50 17.90 -4.58
CA PRO A 173 6.05 16.56 -4.34
C PRO A 173 7.27 16.54 -3.42
N ALA A 174 8.18 17.51 -3.54
CA ALA A 174 9.35 17.60 -2.67
C ALA A 174 9.01 17.83 -1.18
N LEU A 175 7.80 18.27 -0.85
CA LEU A 175 7.30 18.47 0.51
C LEU A 175 6.43 17.31 1.00
N ALA A 176 6.45 16.18 0.30
CA ALA A 176 5.65 15.02 0.65
C ALA A 176 6.54 13.79 0.94
N VAL A 177 6.02 12.86 1.73
CA VAL A 177 6.66 11.57 1.99
C VAL A 177 5.69 10.44 1.61
N ALA A 178 6.20 9.43 0.89
CA ALA A 178 5.50 8.19 0.63
C ALA A 178 5.86 7.18 1.75
N ILE A 179 4.86 6.51 2.30
CA ILE A 179 5.03 5.48 3.33
C ILE A 179 4.37 4.20 2.84
N GLY A 180 5.14 3.13 2.76
CA GLY A 180 4.66 1.83 2.28
C GLY A 180 5.52 0.68 2.78
N ASP A 181 5.15 -0.54 2.41
CA ASP A 181 5.84 -1.77 2.83
C ASP A 181 6.65 -2.43 1.70
N SER A 182 6.56 -1.91 0.48
CA SER A 182 7.11 -2.56 -0.70
C SER A 182 7.97 -1.66 -1.59
N GLU A 183 8.74 -2.31 -2.46
CA GLU A 183 9.51 -1.64 -3.51
C GLU A 183 8.62 -0.75 -4.43
N ASN A 184 7.34 -1.13 -4.63
CA ASN A 184 6.41 -0.35 -5.46
C ASN A 184 6.18 1.06 -4.91
N ASP A 185 6.11 1.19 -3.58
CA ASP A 185 5.88 2.46 -2.89
C ASP A 185 7.11 3.36 -2.98
N ALA A 186 8.27 2.79 -2.66
CA ALA A 186 9.53 3.52 -2.71
C ALA A 186 9.87 3.98 -4.14
N LEU A 187 9.69 3.13 -5.16
CA LEU A 187 9.93 3.48 -6.55
C LEU A 187 8.98 4.57 -7.04
N ALA A 188 7.67 4.45 -6.74
CA ALA A 188 6.70 5.47 -7.11
C ALA A 188 6.99 6.82 -6.43
N GLY A 189 7.29 6.81 -5.13
CA GLY A 189 7.64 8.00 -4.35
C GLY A 189 8.89 8.69 -4.89
N ARG A 190 9.99 7.94 -5.06
CA ARG A 190 11.24 8.49 -5.60
C ARG A 190 11.09 9.03 -7.02
N ALA A 191 10.41 8.30 -7.91
CA ALA A 191 10.17 8.74 -9.27
C ALA A 191 9.30 10.00 -9.34
N ALA A 192 8.48 10.25 -8.32
CA ALA A 192 7.67 11.46 -8.18
C ALA A 192 8.42 12.60 -7.43
N GLY A 193 9.62 12.35 -6.91
CA GLY A 193 10.40 13.35 -6.16
C GLY A 193 10.00 13.50 -4.69
N LEU A 194 9.30 12.51 -4.12
CA LEU A 194 8.95 12.46 -2.71
C LEU A 194 10.10 11.86 -1.87
N ALA A 195 10.12 12.21 -0.58
CA ALA A 195 10.78 11.39 0.42
C ALA A 195 10.08 10.03 0.56
N THR A 196 10.77 9.00 1.07
CA THR A 196 10.21 7.65 1.17
C THR A 196 10.56 7.01 2.51
N LEU A 197 9.57 6.46 3.19
CA LEU A 197 9.73 5.62 4.38
C LEU A 197 9.15 4.24 4.13
N THR A 198 9.74 3.22 4.72
CA THR A 198 9.30 1.84 4.56
C THR A 198 9.02 1.21 5.92
N VAL A 199 7.91 0.46 6.02
CA VAL A 199 7.59 -0.34 7.20
C VAL A 199 8.01 -1.80 6.97
N PRO A 200 8.56 -2.52 7.99
CA PRO A 200 9.18 -3.85 7.79
C PRO A 200 8.20 -5.02 7.86
N TYR A 201 6.99 -4.80 8.30
CA TYR A 201 6.03 -5.85 8.65
C TYR A 201 5.08 -6.27 7.52
N GLY A 202 5.14 -5.62 6.35
CA GLY A 202 4.24 -5.88 5.21
C GLY A 202 4.72 -6.98 4.25
N TYR A 203 4.40 -6.84 2.96
CA TYR A 203 4.46 -7.94 1.98
C TYR A 203 5.57 -7.79 0.93
N ASN A 204 6.70 -7.24 1.19
CA ASN A 204 7.76 -6.93 0.21
C ASN A 204 8.17 -8.10 -0.72
N HIS A 205 7.22 -8.84 -1.28
CA HIS A 205 7.40 -9.92 -2.26
C HIS A 205 8.47 -10.98 -1.85
N GLY A 206 8.63 -11.24 -0.53
CA GLY A 206 9.65 -12.13 0.00
C GLY A 206 11.07 -11.58 -0.04
N LYS A 207 11.26 -10.32 -0.44
CA LYS A 207 12.57 -9.65 -0.43
C LYS A 207 12.87 -9.08 0.96
N ALA A 208 14.15 -9.03 1.33
CA ALA A 208 14.56 -8.36 2.56
C ALA A 208 14.25 -6.85 2.48
N ILE A 209 13.65 -6.32 3.54
CA ILE A 209 13.21 -4.91 3.59
C ILE A 209 14.36 -3.93 3.38
N GLN A 210 15.58 -4.30 3.78
CA GLN A 210 16.80 -3.50 3.63
C GLN A 210 17.21 -3.31 2.17
N THR A 211 16.64 -4.09 1.23
CA THR A 211 16.90 -3.93 -0.20
C THR A 211 16.06 -2.84 -0.84
N ILE A 212 15.05 -2.32 -0.14
CA ILE A 212 14.23 -1.22 -0.63
C ILE A 212 15.04 0.07 -0.53
N ASN A 213 15.14 0.76 -1.66
CA ASN A 213 15.77 2.07 -1.71
C ASN A 213 14.83 3.16 -1.16
N SER A 214 14.72 3.24 0.18
CA SER A 214 13.97 4.28 0.90
C SER A 214 14.92 5.15 1.74
N ASP A 215 14.44 6.30 2.19
CA ASP A 215 15.22 7.21 3.04
C ASP A 215 15.31 6.71 4.48
N GLY A 216 14.42 5.78 4.87
CA GLY A 216 14.48 5.12 6.15
C GLY A 216 13.46 4.00 6.32
N ILE A 217 13.76 3.12 7.28
CA ILE A 217 12.84 2.08 7.76
C ILE A 217 12.33 2.53 9.13
N VAL A 218 11.02 2.45 9.33
CA VAL A 218 10.32 2.81 10.57
C VAL A 218 9.45 1.65 11.02
N ASP A 219 9.45 1.34 12.32
CA ASP A 219 8.78 0.15 12.85
C ASP A 219 7.25 0.28 12.90
N SER A 220 6.70 1.50 12.77
CA SER A 220 5.26 1.76 12.73
C SER A 220 4.93 3.09 12.06
N LEU A 221 3.65 3.33 11.76
CA LEU A 221 3.18 4.65 11.31
C LEU A 221 3.31 5.71 12.40
N PHE A 222 3.28 5.32 13.67
CA PHE A 222 3.51 6.25 14.77
C PHE A 222 4.97 6.71 14.81
N GLU A 223 5.93 5.80 14.64
CA GLU A 223 7.34 6.18 14.49
C GLU A 223 7.56 7.06 13.24
N ALA A 224 6.90 6.75 12.11
CA ALA A 224 6.95 7.62 10.94
C ALA A 224 6.49 9.06 11.29
N ALA A 225 5.40 9.20 12.03
CA ALA A 225 4.92 10.52 12.49
C ALA A 225 5.94 11.23 13.38
N GLN A 226 6.60 10.50 14.30
CA GLN A 226 7.64 11.06 15.16
C GLN A 226 8.86 11.55 14.38
N VAL A 227 9.34 10.74 13.43
CA VAL A 227 10.48 11.08 12.55
C VAL A 227 10.19 12.33 11.73
N ILE A 228 9.00 12.40 11.11
CA ILE A 228 8.58 13.56 10.31
C ILE A 228 8.45 14.81 11.19
N THR A 229 7.85 14.68 12.36
CA THR A 229 7.65 15.80 13.28
C THR A 229 8.98 16.34 13.81
N ALA A 230 9.91 15.44 14.17
CA ALA A 230 11.25 15.81 14.62
C ALA A 230 12.04 16.53 13.51
N HIS A 231 11.96 16.03 12.26
CA HIS A 231 12.55 16.69 11.10
C HIS A 231 12.00 18.10 10.91
N ASN A 232 10.67 18.25 10.91
CA ASN A 232 10.01 19.54 10.74
C ASN A 232 10.28 20.55 11.90
N ALA A 233 10.65 20.06 13.10
CA ALA A 233 10.97 20.92 14.24
C ALA A 233 12.36 21.54 14.14
N VAL A 234 13.35 20.80 13.61
CA VAL A 234 14.74 21.29 13.46
C VAL A 234 14.78 22.51 12.53
N GLU A 235 14.01 22.50 11.47
CA GLU A 235 13.98 23.57 10.46
C GLU A 235 13.26 24.87 10.94
N ARG A 236 12.52 24.81 12.04
CA ARG A 236 11.90 26.03 12.64
C ARG A 236 12.89 26.85 13.47
N THR A 237 14.08 26.32 13.70
CA THR A 237 15.07 26.89 14.62
C THR A 237 16.25 27.53 13.89
N LEU A 238 16.27 27.42 12.56
CA LEU A 238 17.25 28.05 11.65
C LEU A 238 16.60 29.22 10.89
#